data_f1fb49bbe28216524540bec64fbd2ead
#
_entry.id   f1fb49bbe28216524540bec64fbd2ead
#
_cell.length_a   1.000
_cell.length_b   1.000
_cell.length_c   1.000
_cell.angle_alpha   90.00
_cell.angle_beta   90.00
_cell.angle_gamma   90.00
#
_symmetry.space_group_name_H-M   'P 1'
#
loop_
_entity.id
_entity.type
_entity.pdbx_description
1 polymer ?
#
loop_
_entity_poly.entity_id
_entity_poly.type
_entity_poly.pdbx_seq_one_letter_code
_entity_poly.pdbx_strand_id
1 'polypeptide(L)'
;GGLGGAWAQRAHEKTGHGIDLVLIDADESTFNSPDAHIIRLGRDLDSAGCAALPPLGEQRMRQASGVTRTLLEGVEMVILLTGLGGGTGTGAAPEFARQARLSGAIVISIAAIPFEAQETRMKVSREGLPKLEANSDVCVRLELDRLAWQARERGIDWRLGASWVEEFVDGLVRTLMRLGLINLDMMDLKTIVGHAGGSTLMVGQGNPDDANSLLEDALSAPLANLSLDGAKACLLQIEGGPGMTVGQVGLIADAFTARFDDNAQVILGARVSDDLQGQIRVVAVVAGLAETTGLSLV
;
A
#
# COMPACT_ATOMS: atom_id res chain seq x y z
N GLY A 1 -11.06 -10.10 -1.26
CA GLY A 1 -11.79 -10.32 0.02
C GLY A 1 -12.45 -9.07 0.52
N GLY A 2 -13.43 -9.20 1.42
CA GLY A 2 -14.33 -8.11 1.82
C GLY A 2 -13.65 -6.81 2.27
N LEU A 3 -12.68 -6.87 3.20
CA LEU A 3 -12.01 -5.65 3.68
C LEU A 3 -11.18 -4.98 2.57
N GLY A 4 -10.35 -5.75 1.87
CA GLY A 4 -9.54 -5.22 0.78
C GLY A 4 -10.39 -4.68 -0.38
N GLY A 5 -11.51 -5.35 -0.70
CA GLY A 5 -12.46 -4.87 -1.70
C GLY A 5 -13.11 -3.54 -1.32
N ALA A 6 -13.54 -3.39 -0.06
CA ALA A 6 -14.10 -2.13 0.44
C ALA A 6 -13.09 -0.97 0.40
N TRP A 7 -11.83 -1.24 0.73
CA TRP A 7 -10.77 -0.23 0.64
C TRP A 7 -10.45 0.14 -0.81
N ALA A 8 -10.41 -0.86 -1.70
CA ALA A 8 -10.12 -0.62 -3.12
C ALA A 8 -11.21 0.24 -3.79
N GLN A 9 -12.48 -0.01 -3.49
CA GLN A 9 -13.59 0.80 -3.99
C GLN A 9 -13.45 2.27 -3.55
N ARG A 10 -13.22 2.53 -2.26
CA ARG A 10 -13.07 3.89 -1.76
C ARG A 10 -11.82 4.60 -2.30
N ALA A 11 -10.71 3.87 -2.41
CA ALA A 11 -9.49 4.41 -3.00
C ALA A 11 -9.72 4.79 -4.48
N HIS A 12 -10.42 3.95 -5.24
CA HIS A 12 -10.79 4.23 -6.62
C HIS A 12 -11.71 5.46 -6.74
N GLU A 13 -12.73 5.58 -5.87
CA GLU A 13 -13.61 6.75 -5.81
C GLU A 13 -12.82 8.04 -5.54
N LYS A 14 -11.85 8.01 -4.61
CA LYS A 14 -11.01 9.16 -4.27
C LYS A 14 -10.04 9.55 -5.37
N THR A 15 -9.40 8.56 -5.99
CA THR A 15 -8.38 8.78 -7.02
C THR A 15 -8.99 9.27 -8.33
N GLY A 16 -10.26 8.95 -8.56
CA GLY A 16 -10.98 9.30 -9.78
C GLY A 16 -10.57 8.43 -10.98
N HIS A 17 -10.94 8.88 -12.17
CA HIS A 17 -10.67 8.15 -13.41
C HIS A 17 -9.19 8.17 -13.76
N GLY A 18 -8.61 7.02 -14.05
CA GLY A 18 -7.21 6.86 -14.46
C GLY A 18 -6.58 5.57 -13.95
N ILE A 19 -7.28 4.83 -13.08
CA ILE A 19 -6.89 3.49 -12.62
C ILE A 19 -8.06 2.53 -12.75
N ASP A 20 -7.77 1.29 -13.09
CA ASP A 20 -8.77 0.23 -13.16
C ASP A 20 -9.02 -0.39 -11.79
N LEU A 21 -10.28 -0.60 -11.45
CA LEU A 21 -10.67 -1.30 -10.22
C LEU A 21 -10.90 -2.77 -10.50
N VAL A 22 -10.19 -3.65 -9.79
CA VAL A 22 -10.39 -5.10 -9.85
C VAL A 22 -10.81 -5.62 -8.47
N LEU A 23 -11.98 -6.24 -8.40
CA LEU A 23 -12.49 -6.86 -7.18
C LEU A 23 -12.36 -8.38 -7.28
N ILE A 24 -11.68 -8.98 -6.31
CA ILE A 24 -11.41 -10.42 -6.26
C ILE A 24 -12.00 -10.98 -4.97
N ASP A 25 -13.05 -11.77 -5.09
CA ASP A 25 -13.64 -12.47 -3.95
C ASP A 25 -14.36 -13.75 -4.38
N ALA A 26 -14.68 -14.58 -3.38
CA ALA A 26 -15.55 -15.71 -3.51
C ALA A 26 -17.00 -15.41 -3.06
N ASP A 27 -17.21 -14.27 -2.39
CA ASP A 27 -18.51 -13.81 -1.91
C ASP A 27 -19.08 -12.73 -2.85
N GLU A 28 -20.28 -12.97 -3.38
CA GLU A 28 -20.95 -12.04 -4.32
C GLU A 28 -21.34 -10.70 -3.67
N SER A 29 -21.55 -10.67 -2.36
CA SER A 29 -21.93 -9.46 -1.64
C SER A 29 -20.85 -8.35 -1.68
N THR A 30 -19.62 -8.69 -2.07
CA THR A 30 -18.52 -7.75 -2.20
C THR A 30 -18.45 -7.03 -3.55
N PHE A 31 -19.29 -7.41 -4.53
CA PHE A 31 -19.25 -6.91 -5.89
C PHE A 31 -20.32 -5.83 -6.15
N ASN A 32 -20.22 -4.71 -5.48
CA ASN A 32 -21.22 -3.62 -5.57
C ASN A 32 -20.81 -2.42 -6.44
N SER A 33 -19.70 -2.50 -7.16
CA SER A 33 -19.23 -1.41 -8.03
C SER A 33 -19.48 -1.76 -9.50
N PRO A 34 -20.24 -0.93 -10.24
CA PRO A 34 -20.54 -1.19 -11.65
C PRO A 34 -19.31 -1.03 -12.56
N ASP A 35 -18.32 -0.26 -12.13
CA ASP A 35 -17.11 0.05 -12.91
C ASP A 35 -15.94 -0.91 -12.62
N ALA A 36 -16.16 -1.90 -11.75
CA ALA A 36 -15.12 -2.84 -11.37
C ALA A 36 -15.04 -4.06 -12.30
N HIS A 37 -13.83 -4.46 -12.65
CA HIS A 37 -13.57 -5.79 -13.16
C HIS A 37 -13.68 -6.81 -12.03
N ILE A 38 -14.50 -7.86 -12.24
CA ILE A 38 -14.80 -8.83 -11.18
C ILE A 38 -14.14 -10.16 -11.49
N ILE A 39 -13.31 -10.64 -10.57
CA ILE A 39 -12.78 -12.00 -10.57
C ILE A 39 -13.48 -12.80 -9.47
N ARG A 40 -14.40 -13.66 -9.86
CA ARG A 40 -15.09 -14.56 -8.94
C ARG A 40 -14.26 -15.80 -8.66
N LEU A 41 -13.97 -16.04 -7.37
CA LEU A 41 -13.23 -17.21 -6.90
C LEU A 41 -14.19 -18.35 -6.54
N GLY A 42 -14.66 -19.09 -7.52
CA GLY A 42 -15.57 -20.22 -7.36
C GLY A 42 -16.58 -20.28 -8.48
N ARG A 43 -17.05 -21.48 -8.80
CA ARG A 43 -17.99 -21.72 -9.90
C ARG A 43 -19.44 -21.94 -9.45
N ASP A 44 -19.64 -22.28 -8.18
CA ASP A 44 -20.96 -22.69 -7.68
C ASP A 44 -21.54 -21.65 -6.73
N LEU A 45 -22.80 -21.32 -6.96
CA LEU A 45 -23.60 -20.39 -6.16
C LEU A 45 -23.72 -20.78 -4.68
N ASP A 46 -23.39 -22.01 -4.33
CA ASP A 46 -23.47 -22.56 -2.97
C ASP A 46 -22.17 -22.42 -2.15
N SER A 47 -21.09 -21.92 -2.74
CA SER A 47 -19.80 -21.79 -2.05
C SER A 47 -19.62 -20.41 -1.46
N ALA A 48 -20.22 -20.16 -0.30
CA ALA A 48 -19.98 -18.97 0.50
C ALA A 48 -18.51 -18.86 0.91
N GLY A 49 -17.76 -18.05 0.17
CA GLY A 49 -16.40 -17.68 0.52
C GLY A 49 -15.35 -18.80 0.44
N CYS A 50 -14.11 -18.47 0.77
CA CYS A 50 -13.03 -19.44 0.97
C CYS A 50 -12.91 -19.86 2.46
N ALA A 51 -13.91 -19.57 3.29
CA ALA A 51 -13.88 -19.74 4.74
C ALA A 51 -12.55 -19.22 5.31
N ALA A 52 -11.99 -19.81 6.34
CA ALA A 52 -10.65 -19.49 6.83
C ALA A 52 -9.58 -20.47 6.26
N LEU A 53 -9.71 -20.85 4.99
CA LEU A 53 -8.87 -21.85 4.33
C LEU A 53 -8.01 -21.21 3.20
N PRO A 54 -6.83 -20.67 3.49
CA PRO A 54 -5.94 -20.07 2.50
C PRO A 54 -5.60 -20.98 1.30
N PRO A 55 -5.38 -22.30 1.47
CA PRO A 55 -5.11 -23.18 0.33
C PRO A 55 -6.25 -23.21 -0.69
N LEU A 56 -7.49 -23.08 -0.23
CA LEU A 56 -8.66 -23.01 -1.13
C LEU A 56 -8.68 -21.70 -1.91
N GLY A 57 -8.39 -20.58 -1.25
CA GLY A 57 -8.27 -19.26 -1.90
C GLY A 57 -7.16 -19.24 -2.95
N GLU A 58 -6.00 -19.79 -2.63
CA GLU A 58 -4.86 -19.93 -3.55
C GLU A 58 -5.24 -20.81 -4.77
N GLN A 59 -5.84 -21.97 -4.53
CA GLN A 59 -6.27 -22.87 -5.61
C GLN A 59 -7.27 -22.19 -6.56
N ARG A 60 -8.28 -21.51 -6.02
CA ARG A 60 -9.29 -20.81 -6.82
C ARG A 60 -8.69 -19.68 -7.63
N MET A 61 -7.72 -18.95 -7.06
CA MET A 61 -7.00 -17.89 -7.78
C MET A 61 -6.15 -18.45 -8.93
N ARG A 62 -5.49 -19.58 -8.72
CA ARG A 62 -4.79 -20.31 -9.81
C ARG A 62 -5.73 -20.73 -10.93
N GLN A 63 -6.93 -21.18 -10.61
CA GLN A 63 -7.95 -21.54 -11.60
C GLN A 63 -8.44 -20.33 -12.40
N ALA A 64 -8.42 -19.14 -11.81
CA ALA A 64 -8.77 -17.88 -12.47
C ALA A 64 -7.63 -17.28 -13.33
N SER A 65 -6.48 -17.95 -13.44
CA SER A 65 -5.27 -17.42 -14.11
C SER A 65 -5.47 -16.96 -15.56
N GLY A 66 -6.41 -17.56 -16.28
CA GLY A 66 -6.76 -17.14 -17.64
C GLY A 66 -7.34 -15.71 -17.68
N VAL A 67 -8.33 -15.45 -16.81
CA VAL A 67 -8.94 -14.12 -16.67
C VAL A 67 -7.94 -13.11 -16.16
N THR A 68 -7.15 -13.50 -15.14
CA THR A 68 -6.12 -12.64 -14.56
C THR A 68 -5.08 -12.22 -15.58
N ARG A 69 -4.64 -13.14 -16.44
CA ARG A 69 -3.65 -12.83 -17.49
C ARG A 69 -4.15 -11.75 -18.44
N THR A 70 -5.40 -11.85 -18.88
CA THR A 70 -6.02 -10.85 -19.77
C THR A 70 -6.13 -9.49 -19.09
N LEU A 71 -6.49 -9.46 -17.80
CA LEU A 71 -6.59 -8.21 -17.03
C LEU A 71 -5.23 -7.56 -16.75
N LEU A 72 -4.17 -8.36 -16.69
CA LEU A 72 -2.81 -7.88 -16.40
C LEU A 72 -2.00 -7.56 -17.66
N GLU A 73 -2.55 -7.75 -18.85
CA GLU A 73 -1.87 -7.43 -20.09
C GLU A 73 -1.64 -5.92 -20.23
N GLY A 74 -0.37 -5.51 -20.32
CA GLY A 74 0.01 -4.10 -20.40
C GLY A 74 -0.05 -3.31 -19.08
N VAL A 75 -0.38 -3.97 -17.97
CA VAL A 75 -0.41 -3.32 -16.64
C VAL A 75 1.02 -3.16 -16.12
N GLU A 76 1.42 -1.93 -15.84
CA GLU A 76 2.75 -1.60 -15.33
C GLU A 76 2.84 -1.67 -13.80
N MET A 77 1.72 -1.40 -13.08
CA MET A 77 1.66 -1.40 -11.63
C MET A 77 0.32 -1.94 -11.12
N VAL A 78 0.41 -2.69 -10.03
CA VAL A 78 -0.75 -3.19 -9.27
C VAL A 78 -0.64 -2.72 -7.82
N ILE A 79 -1.67 -2.03 -7.32
CA ILE A 79 -1.84 -1.74 -5.89
C ILE A 79 -2.83 -2.76 -5.34
N LEU A 80 -2.34 -3.70 -4.54
CA LEU A 80 -3.10 -4.82 -4.01
C LEU A 80 -3.50 -4.57 -2.55
N LEU A 81 -4.78 -4.34 -2.32
CA LEU A 81 -5.33 -4.14 -0.97
C LEU A 81 -5.94 -5.44 -0.47
N THR A 82 -5.49 -5.95 0.67
CA THR A 82 -5.97 -7.23 1.20
C THR A 82 -6.06 -7.25 2.73
N GLY A 83 -7.06 -7.94 3.27
CA GLY A 83 -7.13 -8.30 4.68
C GLY A 83 -6.68 -9.74 4.87
N LEU A 84 -5.65 -9.94 5.68
CA LEU A 84 -5.16 -11.28 6.04
C LEU A 84 -6.00 -11.90 7.16
N GLY A 85 -5.83 -13.20 7.38
CA GLY A 85 -6.55 -13.97 8.40
C GLY A 85 -7.83 -14.63 7.92
N GLY A 86 -8.24 -14.40 6.66
CA GLY A 86 -9.32 -15.12 5.99
C GLY A 86 -8.81 -16.01 4.86
N GLY A 87 -9.65 -16.86 4.30
CA GLY A 87 -9.26 -17.77 3.21
C GLY A 87 -8.95 -17.03 1.91
N THR A 88 -9.79 -16.07 1.51
CA THR A 88 -9.62 -15.30 0.27
C THR A 88 -8.39 -14.40 0.35
N GLY A 89 -8.34 -13.46 1.30
CA GLY A 89 -7.24 -12.49 1.39
C GLY A 89 -5.88 -13.14 1.62
N THR A 90 -5.81 -14.18 2.47
CA THR A 90 -4.55 -14.85 2.81
C THR A 90 -4.08 -15.82 1.73
N GLY A 91 -5.01 -16.42 0.99
CA GLY A 91 -4.68 -17.41 -0.03
C GLY A 91 -4.62 -16.83 -1.44
N ALA A 92 -5.64 -16.07 -1.85
CA ALA A 92 -5.72 -15.56 -3.21
C ALA A 92 -4.79 -14.36 -3.46
N ALA A 93 -4.58 -13.49 -2.47
CA ALA A 93 -3.76 -12.29 -2.68
C ALA A 93 -2.29 -12.61 -3.01
N PRO A 94 -1.57 -13.51 -2.31
CA PRO A 94 -0.21 -13.88 -2.70
C PRO A 94 -0.13 -14.49 -4.09
N GLU A 95 -1.10 -15.29 -4.48
CA GLU A 95 -1.15 -15.91 -5.81
C GLU A 95 -1.45 -14.88 -6.90
N PHE A 96 -2.35 -13.93 -6.66
CA PHE A 96 -2.58 -12.82 -7.58
C PHE A 96 -1.33 -11.93 -7.73
N ALA A 97 -0.68 -11.58 -6.62
CA ALA A 97 0.58 -10.83 -6.62
C ALA A 97 1.64 -11.54 -7.47
N ARG A 98 1.78 -12.87 -7.32
CA ARG A 98 2.70 -13.68 -8.12
C ARG A 98 2.37 -13.60 -9.63
N GLN A 99 1.09 -13.67 -9.99
CA GLN A 99 0.66 -13.56 -11.39
C GLN A 99 0.94 -12.16 -11.96
N ALA A 100 0.71 -11.11 -11.18
CA ALA A 100 1.00 -9.73 -11.56
C ALA A 100 2.51 -9.49 -11.78
N ARG A 101 3.36 -9.99 -10.87
CA ARG A 101 4.83 -9.91 -11.08
C ARG A 101 5.30 -10.69 -12.30
N LEU A 102 4.71 -11.84 -12.57
CA LEU A 102 5.03 -12.62 -13.78
C LEU A 102 4.59 -11.93 -15.07
N SER A 103 3.58 -11.05 -15.04
CA SER A 103 3.23 -10.20 -16.18
C SER A 103 4.16 -8.99 -16.36
N GLY A 104 5.07 -8.75 -15.41
CA GLY A 104 6.02 -7.63 -15.44
C GLY A 104 5.55 -6.38 -14.69
N ALA A 105 4.39 -6.43 -14.02
CA ALA A 105 3.90 -5.32 -13.22
C ALA A 105 4.68 -5.20 -11.90
N ILE A 106 4.88 -3.97 -11.43
CA ILE A 106 5.29 -3.69 -10.04
C ILE A 106 4.11 -3.98 -9.14
N VAL A 107 4.32 -4.71 -8.05
CA VAL A 107 3.27 -5.06 -7.09
C VAL A 107 3.53 -4.38 -5.75
N ILE A 108 2.63 -3.45 -5.40
CA ILE A 108 2.59 -2.79 -4.09
C ILE A 108 1.41 -3.36 -3.33
N SER A 109 1.67 -4.10 -2.26
CA SER A 109 0.64 -4.72 -1.43
C SER A 109 0.46 -3.96 -0.12
N ILE A 110 -0.80 -3.72 0.27
CA ILE A 110 -1.19 -3.25 1.59
C ILE A 110 -1.96 -4.36 2.27
N ALA A 111 -1.35 -4.94 3.28
CA ALA A 111 -1.86 -6.09 4.01
C ALA A 111 -2.38 -5.68 5.39
N ALA A 112 -3.70 -5.71 5.58
CA ALA A 112 -4.30 -5.54 6.90
C ALA A 112 -4.03 -6.78 7.75
N ILE A 113 -3.31 -6.59 8.85
CA ILE A 113 -3.04 -7.60 9.86
C ILE A 113 -4.21 -7.63 10.83
N PRO A 114 -4.81 -8.79 11.13
CA PRO A 114 -5.95 -8.91 12.03
C PRO A 114 -5.68 -8.34 13.43
N PHE A 115 -6.74 -8.02 14.16
CA PHE A 115 -6.65 -7.68 15.57
C PHE A 115 -5.98 -8.81 16.37
N GLU A 116 -5.12 -8.46 17.32
CA GLU A 116 -4.43 -9.43 18.17
C GLU A 116 -5.41 -10.34 18.93
N ALA A 117 -6.55 -9.81 19.35
CA ALA A 117 -7.62 -10.56 20.00
C ALA A 117 -8.25 -11.65 19.10
N GLN A 118 -8.00 -11.62 17.80
CA GLN A 118 -8.49 -12.62 16.84
C GLN A 118 -7.43 -13.71 16.59
N GLU A 119 -7.08 -14.50 17.60
CA GLU A 119 -5.99 -15.47 17.59
C GLU A 119 -5.97 -16.39 16.35
N THR A 120 -7.14 -16.95 15.98
CA THR A 120 -7.25 -17.82 14.81
C THR A 120 -6.87 -17.09 13.52
N ARG A 121 -7.36 -15.85 13.34
CA ARG A 121 -7.04 -15.04 12.18
C ARG A 121 -5.58 -14.61 12.18
N MET A 122 -5.02 -14.28 13.35
CA MET A 122 -3.61 -13.95 13.51
C MET A 122 -2.71 -15.12 13.10
N LYS A 123 -3.05 -16.35 13.51
CA LYS A 123 -2.31 -17.54 13.08
C LYS A 123 -2.33 -17.69 11.55
N VAL A 124 -3.50 -17.61 10.94
CA VAL A 124 -3.65 -17.69 9.48
C VAL A 124 -2.89 -16.55 8.76
N SER A 125 -2.95 -15.34 9.30
CA SER A 125 -2.22 -14.20 8.77
C SER A 125 -0.70 -14.41 8.79
N ARG A 126 -0.14 -14.92 9.89
CA ARG A 126 1.31 -15.22 10.03
C ARG A 126 1.81 -16.24 9.01
N GLU A 127 0.97 -17.17 8.58
CA GLU A 127 1.32 -18.15 7.54
C GLU A 127 1.26 -17.56 6.12
N GLY A 128 0.39 -16.59 5.89
CA GLY A 128 0.16 -16.00 4.57
C GLY A 128 1.00 -14.77 4.27
N LEU A 129 1.33 -13.97 5.29
CA LEU A 129 2.09 -12.74 5.11
C LEU A 129 3.44 -12.95 4.41
N PRO A 130 4.29 -13.91 4.80
CA PRO A 130 5.57 -14.15 4.10
C PRO A 130 5.39 -14.51 2.63
N LYS A 131 4.29 -15.18 2.27
CA LYS A 131 3.99 -15.51 0.87
C LYS A 131 3.62 -14.26 0.07
N LEU A 132 2.90 -13.32 0.69
CA LEU A 132 2.55 -12.05 0.05
C LEU A 132 3.80 -11.19 -0.13
N GLU A 133 4.63 -11.08 0.89
CA GLU A 133 5.89 -10.34 0.86
C GLU A 133 6.83 -10.85 -0.23
N ALA A 134 7.00 -12.17 -0.33
CA ALA A 134 7.82 -12.79 -1.38
C ALA A 134 7.31 -12.53 -2.81
N ASN A 135 6.05 -12.16 -2.98
CA ASN A 135 5.43 -11.90 -4.27
C ASN A 135 5.05 -10.43 -4.49
N SER A 136 5.48 -9.53 -3.62
CA SER A 136 5.29 -8.09 -3.75
C SER A 136 6.66 -7.39 -3.84
N ASP A 137 6.72 -6.30 -4.57
CA ASP A 137 7.92 -5.46 -4.63
C ASP A 137 7.95 -4.51 -3.42
N VAL A 138 6.77 -4.08 -2.96
CA VAL A 138 6.57 -3.40 -1.68
C VAL A 138 5.42 -4.08 -0.96
N CYS A 139 5.60 -4.42 0.32
CA CYS A 139 4.53 -4.95 1.16
C CYS A 139 4.40 -4.16 2.45
N VAL A 140 3.34 -3.37 2.52
CA VAL A 140 3.00 -2.56 3.69
C VAL A 140 2.15 -3.36 4.65
N ARG A 141 2.60 -3.52 5.89
CA ARG A 141 1.86 -4.16 6.98
C ARG A 141 1.04 -3.10 7.72
N LEU A 142 -0.27 -3.23 7.68
CA LEU A 142 -1.20 -2.33 8.36
C LEU A 142 -1.84 -3.07 9.55
N GLU A 143 -1.43 -2.74 10.76
CA GLU A 143 -1.97 -3.35 11.99
C GLU A 143 -3.34 -2.77 12.32
N LEU A 144 -4.39 -3.60 12.32
CA LEU A 144 -5.75 -3.14 12.60
C LEU A 144 -5.93 -2.60 14.01
N ASP A 145 -5.16 -3.08 15.00
CA ASP A 145 -5.16 -2.52 16.36
C ASP A 145 -4.71 -1.05 16.36
N ARG A 146 -3.61 -0.74 15.68
CA ARG A 146 -3.09 0.63 15.57
C ARG A 146 -4.05 1.52 14.77
N LEU A 147 -4.57 1.01 13.65
CA LEU A 147 -5.54 1.72 12.84
C LEU A 147 -6.81 2.06 13.65
N ALA A 148 -7.33 1.10 14.41
CA ALA A 148 -8.51 1.30 15.24
C ALA A 148 -8.25 2.28 16.38
N TRP A 149 -7.07 2.21 17.01
CA TRP A 149 -6.67 3.15 18.04
C TRP A 149 -6.60 4.59 17.49
N GLN A 150 -5.93 4.82 16.38
CA GLN A 150 -5.82 6.14 15.74
C GLN A 150 -7.17 6.67 15.27
N ALA A 151 -8.01 5.81 14.70
CA ALA A 151 -9.36 6.19 14.28
C ALA A 151 -10.22 6.63 15.48
N ARG A 152 -10.08 5.94 16.63
CA ARG A 152 -10.77 6.31 17.87
C ARG A 152 -10.33 7.68 18.40
N GLU A 153 -9.02 7.96 18.39
CA GLU A 153 -8.48 9.27 18.80
C GLU A 153 -9.03 10.41 17.92
N ARG A 154 -9.31 10.12 16.66
CA ARG A 154 -9.89 11.06 15.69
C ARG A 154 -11.43 11.07 15.68
N GLY A 155 -12.10 10.22 16.48
CA GLY A 155 -13.55 10.09 16.49
C GLY A 155 -14.14 9.49 15.21
N ILE A 156 -13.39 8.68 14.48
CA ILE A 156 -13.75 8.07 13.20
C ILE A 156 -13.93 6.55 13.36
N ASP A 157 -14.89 5.95 12.66
CA ASP A 157 -14.95 4.48 12.57
C ASP A 157 -13.78 3.96 11.73
N TRP A 158 -12.94 3.11 12.27
CA TRP A 158 -11.79 2.54 11.57
C TRP A 158 -12.16 1.80 10.27
N ARG A 159 -13.37 1.27 10.19
CA ARG A 159 -13.87 0.62 8.97
C ARG A 159 -14.13 1.60 7.83
N LEU A 160 -14.54 2.81 8.20
CA LEU A 160 -14.82 3.92 7.27
C LEU A 160 -13.60 4.82 7.13
N GLY A 161 -12.82 4.93 8.19
CA GLY A 161 -11.75 5.90 8.37
C GLY A 161 -10.39 5.41 7.99
N ALA A 162 -10.32 4.40 7.16
CA ALA A 162 -9.08 4.18 6.48
C ALA A 162 -8.84 5.26 5.38
N SER A 163 -9.21 6.52 5.65
CA SER A 163 -8.81 7.66 4.82
C SER A 163 -7.31 7.60 4.51
N TRP A 164 -6.54 7.02 5.43
CA TRP A 164 -5.13 6.76 5.26
C TRP A 164 -4.82 5.85 4.06
N VAL A 165 -5.58 4.76 3.84
CA VAL A 165 -5.37 3.88 2.67
C VAL A 165 -5.74 4.61 1.38
N GLU A 166 -6.85 5.35 1.38
CA GLU A 166 -7.27 6.14 0.24
C GLU A 166 -6.28 7.27 -0.07
N GLU A 167 -5.79 7.98 0.93
CA GLU A 167 -4.78 9.03 0.80
C GLU A 167 -3.47 8.50 0.26
N PHE A 168 -3.09 7.34 0.74
CA PHE A 168 -1.92 6.61 0.33
C PHE A 168 -2.00 6.21 -1.17
N VAL A 169 -3.09 5.57 -1.58
CA VAL A 169 -3.29 5.17 -2.98
C VAL A 169 -3.35 6.40 -3.89
N ASP A 170 -4.13 7.40 -3.49
CA ASP A 170 -4.24 8.67 -4.24
C ASP A 170 -2.88 9.38 -4.36
N GLY A 171 -2.12 9.47 -3.27
CA GLY A 171 -0.80 10.08 -3.26
C GLY A 171 0.18 9.37 -4.21
N LEU A 172 0.22 8.04 -4.18
CA LEU A 172 1.09 7.26 -5.06
C LEU A 172 0.67 7.39 -6.54
N VAL A 173 -0.61 7.28 -6.82
CA VAL A 173 -1.13 7.43 -8.20
C VAL A 173 -0.84 8.82 -8.74
N ARG A 174 -1.09 9.86 -7.95
CA ARG A 174 -0.77 11.25 -8.34
C ARG A 174 0.72 11.44 -8.60
N THR A 175 1.58 10.82 -7.79
CA THR A 175 3.04 10.87 -7.94
C THR A 175 3.48 10.37 -9.31
N LEU A 176 2.92 9.27 -9.76
CA LEU A 176 3.36 8.58 -10.98
C LEU A 176 2.61 9.04 -12.25
N MET A 177 1.38 9.55 -12.10
CA MET A 177 0.53 9.88 -13.26
C MET A 177 0.40 11.37 -13.54
N ARG A 178 0.79 12.26 -12.62
CA ARG A 178 0.66 13.70 -12.82
C ARG A 178 2.02 14.38 -12.96
N LEU A 179 2.13 15.26 -13.94
CA LEU A 179 3.33 16.08 -14.14
C LEU A 179 3.54 17.06 -12.98
N GLY A 180 4.79 17.21 -12.58
CA GLY A 180 5.23 18.11 -11.51
C GLY A 180 6.40 19.01 -11.94
N LEU A 181 7.01 19.69 -10.97
CA LEU A 181 8.25 20.45 -11.17
C LEU A 181 9.45 19.51 -11.40
N ILE A 182 9.47 18.40 -10.68
CA ILE A 182 10.40 17.28 -10.82
C ILE A 182 9.53 16.04 -10.93
N ASN A 183 9.56 15.39 -12.08
CA ASN A 183 8.72 14.23 -12.38
C ASN A 183 9.36 12.95 -11.89
N LEU A 184 8.53 12.06 -11.40
CA LEU A 184 8.86 10.68 -11.12
C LEU A 184 8.12 9.77 -12.10
N ASP A 185 8.76 8.69 -12.51
CA ASP A 185 8.17 7.74 -13.45
C ASP A 185 8.24 6.28 -12.93
N MET A 186 7.71 5.36 -13.73
CA MET A 186 7.69 3.94 -13.39
C MET A 186 9.10 3.32 -13.34
N MET A 187 10.07 3.88 -14.07
CA MET A 187 11.46 3.38 -14.03
C MET A 187 12.15 3.79 -12.73
N ASP A 188 11.85 5.00 -12.22
CA ASP A 188 12.30 5.46 -10.91
C ASP A 188 11.80 4.52 -9.81
N LEU A 189 10.49 4.20 -9.83
CA LEU A 189 9.91 3.27 -8.87
C LEU A 189 10.54 1.87 -8.99
N LYS A 190 10.73 1.34 -10.20
CA LYS A 190 11.40 0.05 -10.43
C LYS A 190 12.81 0.02 -9.86
N THR A 191 13.53 1.09 -10.02
CA THR A 191 14.90 1.22 -9.50
C THR A 191 14.92 1.14 -7.98
N ILE A 192 14.01 1.85 -7.31
CA ILE A 192 13.93 1.85 -5.84
C ILE A 192 13.50 0.49 -5.29
N VAL A 193 12.43 -0.09 -5.81
CA VAL A 193 11.91 -1.38 -5.29
C VAL A 193 12.78 -2.59 -5.64
N GLY A 194 13.74 -2.41 -6.55
CA GLY A 194 14.74 -3.43 -6.90
C GLY A 194 15.79 -3.69 -5.81
N HIS A 195 15.89 -2.84 -4.79
CA HIS A 195 16.84 -3.02 -3.69
C HIS A 195 16.39 -4.15 -2.75
N ALA A 196 17.33 -5.04 -2.42
CA ALA A 196 17.08 -6.15 -1.52
C ALA A 196 16.86 -5.66 -0.08
N GLY A 197 15.93 -6.28 0.63
CA GLY A 197 15.54 -5.97 2.00
C GLY A 197 14.06 -5.66 2.13
N GLY A 198 13.65 -5.24 3.32
CA GLY A 198 12.29 -4.78 3.56
C GLY A 198 11.98 -3.49 2.81
N SER A 199 10.72 -3.27 2.50
CA SER A 199 10.26 -2.03 1.88
C SER A 199 9.00 -1.53 2.59
N THR A 200 8.82 -0.22 2.57
CA THR A 200 7.63 0.42 3.11
C THR A 200 7.22 1.62 2.28
N LEU A 201 6.04 2.09 2.57
CA LEU A 201 5.52 3.32 1.99
C LEU A 201 4.94 4.18 3.10
N MET A 202 5.20 5.46 3.02
CA MET A 202 4.76 6.44 4.02
C MET A 202 4.05 7.59 3.35
N VAL A 203 3.06 8.14 4.04
CA VAL A 203 2.40 9.39 3.68
C VAL A 203 2.35 10.28 4.91
N GLY A 204 2.82 11.51 4.77
CA GLY A 204 2.71 12.53 5.80
C GLY A 204 2.17 13.83 5.23
N GLN A 205 1.53 14.61 6.08
CA GLN A 205 1.04 15.94 5.74
C GLN A 205 1.30 16.91 6.90
N GLY A 206 1.77 18.11 6.59
CA GLY A 206 2.09 19.08 7.64
C GLY A 206 2.50 20.45 7.12
N ASN A 207 3.11 21.22 8.01
CA ASN A 207 3.62 22.55 7.72
C ASN A 207 4.93 22.47 6.90
N PRO A 208 5.06 23.24 5.81
CA PRO A 208 6.28 23.28 4.99
C PRO A 208 7.55 23.70 5.76
N ASP A 209 7.40 24.43 6.86
CA ASP A 209 8.53 24.95 7.64
C ASP A 209 8.91 24.04 8.82
N ASP A 210 8.21 22.90 9.01
CA ASP A 210 8.47 21.92 10.06
C ASP A 210 8.61 20.50 9.48
N ALA A 211 9.79 20.25 8.89
CA ALA A 211 10.11 18.97 8.27
C ALA A 211 10.14 17.80 9.28
N ASN A 212 10.48 18.07 10.55
CA ASN A 212 10.50 17.02 11.58
C ASN A 212 9.09 16.57 11.95
N SER A 213 8.17 17.51 12.19
CA SER A 213 6.76 17.18 12.43
C SER A 213 6.13 16.43 11.26
N LEU A 214 6.47 16.80 10.03
CA LEU A 214 6.03 16.11 8.82
C LEU A 214 6.57 14.67 8.76
N LEU A 215 7.83 14.45 9.11
CA LEU A 215 8.42 13.10 9.21
C LEU A 215 7.75 12.27 10.32
N GLU A 216 7.51 12.87 11.48
CA GLU A 216 6.79 12.22 12.59
C GLU A 216 5.36 11.82 12.18
N ASP A 217 4.64 12.68 11.46
CA ASP A 217 3.32 12.36 10.94
C ASP A 217 3.40 11.17 9.97
N ALA A 218 4.35 11.17 9.04
CA ALA A 218 4.56 10.06 8.12
C ALA A 218 4.93 8.73 8.82
N LEU A 219 5.73 8.78 9.89
CA LEU A 219 6.10 7.63 10.71
C LEU A 219 4.97 7.17 11.64
N SER A 220 4.05 8.07 12.01
CA SER A 220 2.91 7.77 12.87
C SER A 220 1.79 7.02 12.15
N ALA A 221 1.88 6.85 10.84
CA ALA A 221 0.95 6.04 10.07
C ALA A 221 0.71 4.67 10.75
N PRO A 222 -0.46 4.02 10.57
CA PRO A 222 -0.78 2.75 11.25
C PRO A 222 0.02 1.56 10.72
N LEU A 223 1.26 1.83 10.37
CA LEU A 223 2.25 0.86 9.89
C LEU A 223 2.91 0.15 11.07
N ALA A 224 3.44 -1.04 10.81
CA ALA A 224 4.30 -1.71 11.78
C ALA A 224 5.50 -0.80 12.14
N ASN A 225 6.05 -0.98 13.34
CA ASN A 225 7.24 -0.25 13.77
C ASN A 225 8.38 -0.48 12.78
N LEU A 226 8.64 0.51 11.94
CA LEU A 226 9.70 0.50 10.95
C LEU A 226 10.78 1.50 11.37
N SER A 227 12.02 1.05 11.36
CA SER A 227 13.16 1.94 11.42
C SER A 227 13.59 2.28 10.00
N LEU A 228 13.81 3.54 9.73
CA LEU A 228 14.41 4.01 8.48
C LEU A 228 15.95 3.90 8.52
N ASP A 229 16.52 3.47 9.64
CA ASP A 229 17.96 3.40 9.81
C ASP A 229 18.59 2.46 8.80
N GLY A 230 19.54 2.98 8.04
CA GLY A 230 20.25 2.21 7.04
C GLY A 230 19.45 1.86 5.78
N ALA A 231 18.32 2.53 5.53
CA ALA A 231 17.58 2.39 4.28
C ALA A 231 18.49 2.65 3.08
N LYS A 232 18.37 1.83 2.03
CA LYS A 232 19.28 1.87 0.88
C LYS A 232 18.72 2.61 -0.32
N ALA A 233 17.40 2.79 -0.36
CA ALA A 233 16.77 3.49 -1.47
C ALA A 233 15.47 4.16 -1.04
N CYS A 234 15.19 5.32 -1.65
CA CYS A 234 13.95 6.05 -1.43
C CYS A 234 13.49 6.77 -2.70
N LEU A 235 12.23 6.60 -3.04
CA LEU A 235 11.52 7.50 -3.93
C LEU A 235 10.71 8.44 -3.04
N LEU A 236 11.00 9.73 -3.10
CA LEU A 236 10.41 10.76 -2.25
C LEU A 236 9.67 11.79 -3.11
N GLN A 237 8.36 11.82 -3.05
CA GLN A 237 7.54 12.84 -3.68
C GLN A 237 7.10 13.88 -2.65
N ILE A 238 7.39 15.13 -2.93
CA ILE A 238 6.97 16.29 -2.13
C ILE A 238 5.95 17.10 -2.92
N GLU A 239 4.77 17.26 -2.38
CA GLU A 239 3.69 18.03 -2.97
C GLU A 239 3.32 19.17 -2.03
N GLY A 240 3.39 20.41 -2.49
CA GLY A 240 3.09 21.60 -1.69
C GLY A 240 2.15 22.57 -2.38
N GLY A 241 1.62 23.52 -1.63
CA GLY A 241 0.79 24.58 -2.15
C GLY A 241 1.53 25.59 -3.03
N PRO A 242 0.80 26.51 -3.68
CA PRO A 242 1.38 27.63 -4.40
C PRO A 242 2.25 28.46 -3.42
N GLY A 243 3.51 28.56 -3.70
CA GLY A 243 4.48 29.24 -2.81
C GLY A 243 5.48 28.30 -2.16
N MET A 244 5.35 26.97 -2.36
CA MET A 244 6.40 26.01 -1.96
C MET A 244 7.73 26.39 -2.61
N THR A 245 8.78 26.45 -1.81
CA THR A 245 10.12 26.83 -2.26
C THR A 245 11.03 25.63 -2.41
N VAL A 246 12.05 25.76 -3.25
CA VAL A 246 13.10 24.73 -3.40
C VAL A 246 13.84 24.49 -2.07
N GLY A 247 14.00 25.54 -1.24
CA GLY A 247 14.60 25.40 0.08
C GLY A 247 13.79 24.51 1.02
N GLN A 248 12.46 24.63 1.03
CA GLN A 248 11.57 23.76 1.81
C GLN A 248 11.65 22.31 1.30
N VAL A 249 11.67 22.11 -0.01
CA VAL A 249 11.85 20.76 -0.60
C VAL A 249 13.16 20.13 -0.13
N GLY A 250 14.27 20.89 -0.12
CA GLY A 250 15.57 20.42 0.36
C GLY A 250 15.53 20.04 1.85
N LEU A 251 15.01 20.92 2.70
CA LEU A 251 14.89 20.64 4.15
C LEU A 251 14.08 19.38 4.46
N ILE A 252 13.00 19.16 3.74
CA ILE A 252 12.17 17.96 3.90
C ILE A 252 12.92 16.73 3.43
N ALA A 253 13.56 16.78 2.27
CA ALA A 253 14.35 15.67 1.75
C ALA A 253 15.46 15.28 2.74
N ASP A 254 16.19 16.26 3.27
CA ASP A 254 17.24 16.04 4.26
C ASP A 254 16.70 15.38 5.54
N ALA A 255 15.55 15.83 6.06
CA ALA A 255 14.93 15.25 7.25
C ALA A 255 14.51 13.78 7.03
N PHE A 256 13.93 13.47 5.88
CA PHE A 256 13.49 12.10 5.54
C PHE A 256 14.66 11.14 5.32
N THR A 257 15.78 11.63 4.82
CA THR A 257 16.94 10.79 4.45
C THR A 257 18.05 10.77 5.50
N ALA A 258 17.95 11.59 6.55
CA ALA A 258 18.98 11.77 7.58
C ALA A 258 19.45 10.46 8.27
N ARG A 259 18.66 9.41 8.24
CA ARG A 259 18.93 8.11 8.88
C ARG A 259 19.25 6.99 7.89
N PHE A 260 19.33 7.31 6.60
CA PHE A 260 19.58 6.32 5.55
C PHE A 260 21.07 5.95 5.50
N ASP A 261 21.38 4.90 4.75
CA ASP A 261 22.76 4.53 4.42
C ASP A 261 23.46 5.68 3.68
N ASP A 262 24.75 5.90 3.92
CA ASP A 262 25.54 6.96 3.27
C ASP A 262 25.54 6.86 1.73
N ASN A 263 25.33 5.68 1.20
CA ASN A 263 25.24 5.41 -0.24
C ASN A 263 23.79 5.19 -0.71
N ALA A 264 22.80 5.62 0.07
CA ALA A 264 21.40 5.42 -0.29
C ALA A 264 21.07 6.14 -1.61
N GLN A 265 20.37 5.44 -2.48
CA GLN A 265 19.84 6.03 -3.71
C GLN A 265 18.54 6.77 -3.39
N VAL A 266 18.53 8.07 -3.54
CA VAL A 266 17.34 8.91 -3.32
C VAL A 266 16.90 9.52 -4.65
N ILE A 267 15.65 9.24 -5.03
CA ILE A 267 15.01 9.85 -6.20
C ILE A 267 13.93 10.79 -5.69
N LEU A 268 14.07 12.07 -6.00
CA LEU A 268 13.23 13.15 -5.50
C LEU A 268 12.29 13.66 -6.59
N GLY A 269 11.00 13.74 -6.28
CA GLY A 269 9.99 14.43 -7.08
C GLY A 269 9.44 15.64 -6.32
N ALA A 270 9.03 16.67 -7.04
CA ALA A 270 8.39 17.82 -6.46
C ALA A 270 7.24 18.33 -7.33
N ARG A 271 6.11 18.67 -6.70
CA ARG A 271 4.93 19.17 -7.41
C ARG A 271 4.22 20.26 -6.61
N VAL A 272 3.61 21.21 -7.33
CA VAL A 272 2.70 22.19 -6.75
C VAL A 272 1.25 21.74 -6.96
N SER A 273 0.44 21.84 -5.91
CA SER A 273 -0.99 21.52 -5.93
C SER A 273 -1.78 22.65 -5.26
N ASP A 274 -2.79 23.13 -5.94
CA ASP A 274 -3.67 24.20 -5.43
C ASP A 274 -4.49 23.74 -4.21
N ASP A 275 -4.65 22.43 -4.03
CA ASP A 275 -5.39 21.83 -2.91
C ASP A 275 -4.63 21.95 -1.58
N LEU A 276 -3.32 22.18 -1.61
CA LEU A 276 -2.44 22.19 -0.44
C LEU A 276 -2.02 23.60 -0.01
N GLN A 277 -2.96 24.52 0.10
CA GLN A 277 -2.66 25.89 0.51
C GLN A 277 -2.00 25.94 1.90
N GLY A 278 -0.72 26.35 1.94
CA GLY A 278 0.07 26.45 3.18
C GLY A 278 0.44 25.11 3.83
N GLN A 279 0.25 24.02 3.13
CA GLN A 279 0.62 22.68 3.60
C GLN A 279 1.50 21.93 2.59
N ILE A 280 2.18 20.91 3.09
CA ILE A 280 2.95 19.97 2.30
C ILE A 280 2.43 18.56 2.58
N ARG A 281 2.37 17.75 1.52
CA ARG A 281 2.20 16.31 1.57
C ARG A 281 3.45 15.63 1.05
N VAL A 282 3.84 14.56 1.73
CA VAL A 282 4.95 13.70 1.32
C VAL A 282 4.45 12.29 1.09
N VAL A 283 4.89 11.69 -0.01
CA VAL A 283 4.74 10.25 -0.29
C VAL A 283 6.14 9.68 -0.48
N ALA A 284 6.51 8.71 0.34
CA ALA A 284 7.82 8.08 0.26
C ALA A 284 7.69 6.56 0.11
N VAL A 285 8.36 6.00 -0.90
CA VAL A 285 8.62 4.56 -1.03
C VAL A 285 10.04 4.32 -0.58
N VAL A 286 10.22 3.58 0.50
CA VAL A 286 11.55 3.30 1.08
C VAL A 286 11.85 1.81 0.95
N ALA A 287 13.04 1.47 0.49
CA ALA A 287 13.48 0.10 0.26
C ALA A 287 14.87 -0.16 0.85
N GLY A 288 15.22 -1.45 0.95
CA GLY A 288 16.47 -1.87 1.56
C GLY A 288 16.50 -1.69 3.08
N LEU A 289 15.33 -1.76 3.73
CA LEU A 289 15.21 -1.73 5.18
C LEU A 289 15.72 -3.04 5.79
N ALA A 290 16.39 -2.94 6.94
CA ALA A 290 16.73 -4.10 7.73
C ALA A 290 15.45 -4.82 8.17
N GLU A 291 15.41 -6.15 8.08
CA GLU A 291 14.32 -6.93 8.67
C GLU A 291 14.30 -6.65 10.18
N THR A 292 13.28 -6.01 10.67
CA THR A 292 13.01 -5.96 12.10
C THR A 292 12.60 -7.35 12.54
N THR A 293 13.59 -8.14 12.96
CA THR A 293 13.34 -9.36 13.77
C THR A 293 12.51 -8.92 14.95
N GLY A 294 11.26 -9.41 15.02
CA GLY A 294 10.25 -9.01 15.97
C GLY A 294 10.80 -8.81 17.37
N LEU A 295 10.91 -7.57 17.79
CA LEU A 295 11.18 -7.20 19.16
C LEU A 295 9.85 -7.25 19.91
N SER A 296 9.83 -8.21 20.84
CA SER A 296 8.87 -8.30 21.91
C SER A 296 8.53 -6.92 22.49
N LEU A 297 7.24 -6.68 22.62
CA LEU A 297 6.69 -5.66 23.49
C LEU A 297 7.31 -5.80 24.90
N VAL A 298 7.97 -4.76 25.37
CA VAL A 298 8.20 -4.53 26.79
C VAL A 298 7.08 -3.63 27.27
#